data_3c19559369cd8c6f6b0ef47eecef2902
#
_entry.id   3c19559369cd8c6f6b0ef47eecef2902
#
_cell.length_a   1.000
_cell.length_b   1.000
_cell.length_c   1.000
_cell.angle_alpha   90.00
_cell.angle_beta   90.00
_cell.angle_gamma   90.00
#
_symmetry.space_group_name_H-M   'P 1'
#
loop_
_entity.id
_entity.type
_entity.pdbx_description
1 polymer ?
#
loop_
_entity_poly.entity_id
_entity_poly.type
_entity_poly.pdbx_seq_one_letter_code
_entity_poly.pdbx_strand_id
1 'polypeptide(L)'
;VQRLLGAARASSVLEGLPPRENEVLALMARGWSNAAIAQRLFLSERTVETHISSIFSKLGMIESPDGNRRIRAILTYLDARAG
;
A
#
# COMPACT_ATOMS: atom_id res chain seq x y z
N VAL A 1 3.57 23.73 -1.68
CA VAL A 1 3.34 23.45 -3.10
C VAL A 1 3.81 22.05 -3.47
N GLN A 2 5.06 21.70 -3.11
CA GLN A 2 5.58 20.37 -3.39
C GLN A 2 4.77 19.28 -2.68
N ARG A 3 4.38 19.55 -1.45
CA ARG A 3 3.59 18.62 -0.68
C ARG A 3 2.23 18.36 -1.33
N LEU A 4 1.60 19.42 -1.83
CA LEU A 4 0.32 19.29 -2.51
C LEU A 4 0.45 18.45 -3.78
N LEU A 5 1.51 18.70 -4.54
CA LEU A 5 1.78 17.91 -5.75
C LEU A 5 2.05 16.45 -5.41
N GLY A 6 2.80 16.21 -4.33
CA GLY A 6 3.07 14.86 -3.87
C GLY A 6 1.79 14.12 -3.50
N ALA A 7 0.90 14.78 -2.76
CA ALA A 7 -0.37 14.19 -2.37
C ALA A 7 -1.25 13.90 -3.58
N ALA A 8 -1.27 14.81 -4.56
CA ALA A 8 -2.05 14.61 -5.79
C ALA A 8 -1.53 13.41 -6.58
N ARG A 9 -0.19 13.26 -6.66
CA ARG A 9 0.40 12.12 -7.36
C ARG A 9 0.10 10.81 -6.64
N ALA A 10 0.23 10.79 -5.31
CA ALA A 10 -0.06 9.60 -4.52
C ALA A 10 -1.52 9.20 -4.67
N SER A 11 -2.44 10.16 -4.62
CA SER A 11 -3.85 9.90 -4.79
C SER A 11 -4.14 9.32 -6.16
N SER A 12 -3.51 9.86 -7.21
CA SER A 12 -3.69 9.35 -8.57
C SER A 12 -3.20 7.92 -8.71
N VAL A 13 -2.05 7.59 -8.10
CA VAL A 13 -1.52 6.24 -8.14
C VAL A 13 -2.45 5.28 -7.39
N LEU A 14 -2.96 5.70 -6.23
CA LEU A 14 -3.86 4.86 -5.44
C LEU A 14 -5.17 4.59 -6.17
N GLU A 15 -5.66 5.55 -6.94
CA GLU A 15 -6.85 5.35 -7.75
C GLU A 15 -6.67 4.26 -8.80
N GLY A 16 -5.43 4.02 -9.21
CA GLY A 16 -5.12 2.96 -10.15
C GLY A 16 -5.06 1.58 -9.55
N LEU A 17 -5.12 1.45 -8.21
CA LEU A 17 -5.10 0.15 -7.56
C LEU A 17 -6.49 -0.49 -7.59
N PRO A 18 -6.58 -1.81 -7.86
CA PRO A 18 -7.86 -2.51 -7.71
C PRO A 18 -8.40 -2.35 -6.27
N PRO A 19 -9.72 -2.38 -6.09
CA PRO A 19 -10.31 -2.19 -4.76
C PRO A 19 -9.72 -3.09 -3.67
N ARG A 20 -9.45 -4.35 -3.98
CA ARG A 20 -8.89 -5.29 -2.99
C ARG A 20 -7.49 -4.88 -2.57
N GLU A 21 -6.67 -4.41 -3.50
CA GLU A 21 -5.32 -3.94 -3.17
C GLU A 21 -5.37 -2.68 -2.34
N ASN A 22 -6.30 -1.79 -2.63
CA ASN A 22 -6.51 -0.61 -1.81
C ASN A 22 -6.91 -0.98 -0.38
N GLU A 23 -7.77 -1.99 -0.21
CA GLU A 23 -8.14 -2.48 1.11
C GLU A 23 -6.93 -3.04 1.87
N VAL A 24 -6.10 -3.83 1.18
CA VAL A 24 -4.89 -4.38 1.80
C VAL A 24 -3.98 -3.26 2.26
N LEU A 25 -3.76 -2.27 1.40
CA LEU A 25 -2.89 -1.14 1.74
C LEU A 25 -3.45 -0.33 2.91
N ALA A 26 -4.76 -0.12 2.95
CA ALA A 26 -5.40 0.60 4.05
C ALA A 26 -5.18 -0.13 5.38
N LEU A 27 -5.29 -1.45 5.39
CA LEU A 27 -5.08 -2.24 6.60
C LEU A 27 -3.62 -2.25 7.01
N MET A 28 -2.70 -2.29 6.04
CA MET A 28 -1.27 -2.14 6.31
C MET A 28 -0.99 -0.82 7.02
N ALA A 29 -1.61 0.25 6.55
CA ALA A 29 -1.42 1.58 7.12
C ALA A 29 -1.94 1.68 8.55
N ARG A 30 -2.84 0.78 8.94
CA ARG A 30 -3.33 0.68 10.31
C ARG A 30 -2.41 -0.15 11.20
N GLY A 31 -1.34 -0.70 10.64
CA GLY A 31 -0.39 -1.51 11.39
C GLY A 31 -0.74 -2.99 11.46
N TRP A 32 -1.68 -3.47 10.63
CA TRP A 32 -2.07 -4.86 10.65
C TRP A 32 -1.00 -5.75 10.01
N SER A 33 -0.79 -6.91 10.58
CA SER A 33 0.11 -7.93 10.00
C SER A 33 -0.57 -8.60 8.81
N ASN A 34 0.23 -9.27 7.98
CA ASN A 34 -0.33 -10.02 6.85
C ASN A 34 -1.32 -11.09 7.31
N ALA A 35 -1.03 -11.75 8.43
CA ALA A 35 -1.93 -12.75 8.98
C ALA A 35 -3.28 -12.13 9.37
N ALA A 36 -3.25 -10.96 10.02
CA ALA A 36 -4.47 -10.28 10.43
C ALA A 36 -5.27 -9.80 9.22
N ILE A 37 -4.57 -9.27 8.21
CA ILE A 37 -5.22 -8.83 6.97
C ILE A 37 -5.89 -10.04 6.29
N ALA A 38 -5.19 -11.15 6.22
CA ALA A 38 -5.73 -12.37 5.61
C ALA A 38 -7.02 -12.80 6.32
N GLN A 39 -7.03 -12.80 7.64
CA GLN A 39 -8.24 -13.13 8.40
C GLN A 39 -9.37 -12.16 8.13
N ARG A 40 -9.07 -10.88 8.12
CA ARG A 40 -10.07 -9.83 7.92
C ARG A 40 -10.75 -9.93 6.55
N LEU A 41 -9.97 -10.26 5.53
CA LEU A 41 -10.46 -10.28 4.16
C LEU A 41 -10.82 -11.70 3.68
N PHE A 42 -10.72 -12.69 4.55
CA PHE A 42 -11.01 -14.10 4.21
C PHE A 42 -10.12 -14.58 3.07
N LEU A 43 -8.83 -14.24 3.16
CA LEU A 43 -7.82 -14.65 2.19
C LEU A 43 -6.74 -15.47 2.88
N SER A 44 -5.93 -16.18 2.10
CA SER A 44 -4.72 -16.79 2.63
C SER A 44 -3.63 -15.73 2.77
N GLU A 45 -2.66 -15.98 3.65
CA GLU A 45 -1.53 -15.04 3.76
C GLU A 45 -0.76 -14.94 2.44
N ARG A 46 -0.67 -16.05 1.71
CA ARG A 46 0.00 -16.05 0.41
C ARG A 46 -0.70 -15.11 -0.56
N THR A 47 -2.02 -15.10 -0.57
CA THR A 47 -2.78 -14.20 -1.42
C THR A 47 -2.54 -12.73 -1.00
N VAL A 48 -2.48 -12.47 0.32
CA VAL A 48 -2.17 -11.13 0.82
C VAL A 48 -0.78 -10.71 0.34
N GLU A 49 0.22 -11.60 0.44
CA GLU A 49 1.57 -11.32 -0.03
C GLU A 49 1.59 -11.00 -1.52
N THR A 50 0.81 -11.72 -2.30
CA THR A 50 0.70 -11.47 -3.74
C THR A 50 0.11 -10.07 -4.00
N HIS A 51 -0.91 -9.70 -3.26
CA HIS A 51 -1.48 -8.35 -3.38
C HIS A 51 -0.47 -7.29 -2.99
N ILE A 52 0.31 -7.52 -1.93
CA ILE A 52 1.32 -6.56 -1.48
C ILE A 52 2.41 -6.40 -2.54
N SER A 53 2.86 -7.49 -3.13
CA SER A 53 3.86 -7.43 -4.21
C SER A 53 3.34 -6.63 -5.39
N SER A 54 2.08 -6.84 -5.75
CA SER A 54 1.43 -6.09 -6.81
C SER A 54 1.35 -4.59 -6.48
N ILE A 55 1.01 -4.27 -5.24
CA ILE A 55 0.98 -2.88 -4.77
C ILE A 55 2.35 -2.22 -4.94
N PHE A 56 3.41 -2.89 -4.47
CA PHE A 56 4.77 -2.37 -4.61
C PHE A 56 5.12 -2.10 -6.06
N SER A 57 4.78 -3.05 -6.94
CA SER A 57 5.04 -2.90 -8.36
C SER A 57 4.31 -1.69 -8.95
N LYS A 58 3.04 -1.55 -8.61
CA LYS A 58 2.21 -0.45 -9.13
C LYS A 58 2.62 0.90 -8.58
N LEU A 59 3.17 0.94 -7.37
CA LEU A 59 3.69 2.17 -6.78
C LEU A 59 5.12 2.46 -7.23
N GLY A 60 5.70 1.60 -8.08
CA GLY A 60 7.05 1.81 -8.61
C GLY A 60 8.15 1.61 -7.58
N MET A 61 7.90 0.78 -6.57
CA MET A 61 8.86 0.57 -5.48
C MET A 61 9.75 -0.62 -5.77
N ILE A 62 11.05 -0.38 -5.81
CA ILE A 62 12.05 -1.41 -6.05
C ILE A 62 12.50 -1.97 -4.71
N GLU A 63 12.70 -3.29 -4.67
CA GLU A 63 13.22 -3.93 -3.47
C GLU A 63 14.58 -3.33 -3.10
N SER A 64 14.74 -3.03 -1.81
CA SER A 64 15.98 -2.47 -1.30
C SER A 64 16.51 -3.33 -0.15
N PRO A 65 17.85 -3.28 0.10
CA PRO A 65 18.45 -4.11 1.15
C PRO A 65 17.87 -3.88 2.54
N ASP A 66 17.32 -2.70 2.80
CA ASP A 66 16.78 -2.37 4.12
C ASP A 66 15.29 -2.73 4.27
N GLY A 67 14.67 -3.26 3.23
CA GLY A 67 13.30 -3.74 3.32
C GLY A 67 12.25 -2.68 3.55
N ASN A 68 12.49 -1.44 3.15
CA ASN A 68 11.60 -0.31 3.48
C ASN A 68 10.40 -0.13 2.58
N ARG A 69 10.17 -1.05 1.62
CA ARG A 69 9.03 -0.91 0.70
C ARG A 69 7.70 -0.81 1.43
N ARG A 70 7.52 -1.63 2.47
CA ARG A 70 6.26 -1.64 3.22
C ARG A 70 6.00 -0.29 3.87
N ILE A 71 7.01 0.26 4.52
CA ILE A 71 6.88 1.56 5.18
C ILE A 71 6.61 2.65 4.14
N ARG A 72 7.32 2.61 3.02
CA ARG A 72 7.14 3.62 1.96
C ARG A 72 5.75 3.55 1.35
N ALA A 73 5.21 2.35 1.16
CA ALA A 73 3.86 2.19 0.65
C ALA A 73 2.83 2.76 1.62
N ILE A 74 3.01 2.49 2.92
CA ILE A 74 2.13 3.02 3.96
C ILE A 74 2.17 4.54 3.98
N LEU A 75 3.38 5.12 3.90
CA LEU A 75 3.53 6.57 3.89
C LEU A 75 2.87 7.19 2.67
N THR A 76 2.98 6.53 1.51
CA THR A 76 2.33 6.99 0.30
C THR A 76 0.81 7.03 0.48
N TYR A 77 0.26 5.98 1.08
CA TYR A 77 -1.17 5.90 1.34
C TYR A 77 -1.63 7.02 2.28
N LEU A 78 -0.91 7.20 3.39
CA LEU A 78 -1.26 8.22 4.38
C LEU A 78 -1.15 9.63 3.81
N ASP A 79 -0.13 9.86 2.98
CA ASP A 79 0.08 11.16 2.36
C ASP A 79 -1.07 11.49 1.39
N ALA A 80 -1.52 10.51 0.65
CA ALA A 80 -2.66 10.68 -0.26
C ALA A 80 -3.93 11.05 0.50
N ARG A 81 -4.14 10.44 1.67
CA ARG A 81 -5.33 10.73 2.48
C ARG A 81 -5.23 12.06 3.20
N ALA A 82 -4.03 12.50 3.53
CA ALA A 82 -3.81 13.78 4.20
C ALA A 82 -3.98 14.96 3.26
N GLY A 83 -3.72 14.72 1.98
CA GLY A 83 -3.84 15.74 0.96
C GLY A 83 -5.23 15.87 0.43
#